data_89187893c2ef10c453c4f5fe14394569
#
_entry.id   89187893c2ef10c453c4f5fe14394569
#
_cell.length_a   1.000
_cell.length_b   1.000
_cell.length_c   1.000
_cell.angle_alpha   90.00
_cell.angle_beta   90.00
_cell.angle_gamma   90.00
#
_symmetry.space_group_name_H-M   'P 1'
#
loop_
_entity.id
_entity.type
_entity.pdbx_description
1 polymer ?
#
loop_
_entity_poly.entity_id
_entity_poly.type
_entity_poly.pdbx_seq_one_letter_code
_entity_poly.pdbx_strand_id
1 'polypeptide(L)'
;MGDNSYGIDPDRIQLYCKEISSLVKTGVEIAIVIGGGNIFRGVSVASKGIDRVQADYMGMLATVINGLALQSSLESMDIQTRLQTALKMEAIAEPYIKRRAVRHLEKKRVVIFSAGTGNPFFTTDSAAVLRAIEINAEVILKGTRVDGIYNEDPEKNKEAIEKGEVRAAPPL
;
A
#
# COMPACT_ATOMS: atom_id res chain seq x y z
N MET A 1 -1.17 11.76 -4.75
CA MET A 1 0.15 11.52 -4.23
C MET A 1 1.09 12.57 -4.78
N GLY A 2 1.15 13.74 -4.16
CA GLY A 2 1.87 14.90 -4.62
C GLY A 2 1.08 15.74 -5.63
N ASP A 3 1.64 16.91 -5.96
CA ASP A 3 1.03 17.86 -6.90
C ASP A 3 1.23 17.44 -8.37
N ASN A 4 2.03 16.39 -8.60
CA ASN A 4 2.23 15.80 -9.91
C ASN A 4 1.00 14.98 -10.32
N SER A 5 0.47 15.24 -11.50
CA SER A 5 -0.67 14.51 -12.05
C SER A 5 -0.38 13.03 -12.35
N TYR A 6 0.91 12.64 -12.39
CA TYR A 6 1.37 11.30 -12.77
C TYR A 6 2.78 11.00 -12.26
N GLY A 7 3.02 9.74 -11.85
CA GLY A 7 4.34 9.23 -11.53
C GLY A 7 4.71 9.29 -10.05
N ILE A 8 6.00 9.16 -9.79
CA ILE A 8 6.60 9.20 -8.46
C ILE A 8 7.00 10.65 -8.15
N ASP A 9 6.56 11.13 -7.00
CA ASP A 9 6.95 12.44 -6.45
C ASP A 9 8.02 12.22 -5.37
N PRO A 10 9.28 12.62 -5.63
CA PRO A 10 10.37 12.40 -4.67
C PRO A 10 10.18 13.12 -3.33
N ASP A 11 9.62 14.33 -3.35
CA ASP A 11 9.43 15.12 -2.14
C ASP A 11 8.37 14.49 -1.23
N ARG A 12 7.30 13.95 -1.83
CA ARG A 12 6.27 13.20 -1.10
C ARG A 12 6.82 11.90 -0.52
N ILE A 13 7.65 11.17 -1.28
CA ILE A 13 8.31 9.97 -0.74
C ILE A 13 9.17 10.34 0.47
N GLN A 14 9.97 11.39 0.38
CA GLN A 14 10.80 11.84 1.50
C GLN A 14 9.97 12.22 2.73
N LEU A 15 8.83 12.89 2.54
CA LEU A 15 7.91 13.22 3.62
C LEU A 15 7.43 11.94 4.32
N TYR A 16 6.89 10.97 3.57
CA TYR A 16 6.45 9.68 4.13
C TYR A 16 7.59 8.93 4.81
N CYS A 17 8.79 8.93 4.23
CA CYS A 17 9.94 8.28 4.86
C CYS A 17 10.32 8.91 6.19
N LYS A 18 10.23 10.23 6.34
CA LYS A 18 10.46 10.92 7.62
C LYS A 18 9.44 10.51 8.68
N GLU A 19 8.16 10.44 8.32
CA GLU A 19 7.09 9.99 9.23
C GLU A 19 7.30 8.53 9.63
N ILE A 20 7.57 7.63 8.68
CA ILE A 20 7.86 6.23 8.96
C ILE A 20 9.10 6.10 9.85
N SER A 21 10.17 6.88 9.58
CA SER A 21 11.39 6.89 10.40
C SER A 21 11.10 7.27 11.84
N SER A 22 10.22 8.25 12.06
CA SER A 22 9.83 8.64 13.41
C SER A 22 9.13 7.52 14.17
N LEU A 23 8.27 6.76 13.49
CA LEU A 23 7.56 5.62 14.06
C LEU A 23 8.50 4.43 14.32
N VAL A 24 9.42 4.13 13.41
CA VAL A 24 10.43 3.07 13.61
C VAL A 24 11.23 3.29 14.90
N LYS A 25 11.59 4.55 15.21
CA LYS A 25 12.32 4.91 16.43
C LYS A 25 11.54 4.64 17.72
N THR A 26 10.23 4.52 17.67
CA THR A 26 9.40 4.15 18.84
C THR A 26 9.40 2.64 19.10
N GLY A 27 10.00 1.83 18.21
CA GLY A 27 10.09 0.37 18.35
C GLY A 27 8.86 -0.40 17.85
N VAL A 28 7.85 0.27 17.27
CA VAL A 28 6.69 -0.41 16.68
C VAL A 28 7.09 -1.20 15.43
N GLU A 29 6.35 -2.26 15.13
CA GLU A 29 6.50 -3.05 13.92
C GLU A 29 5.65 -2.46 12.81
N ILE A 30 6.25 -2.19 11.66
CA ILE A 30 5.59 -1.46 10.57
C ILE A 30 5.53 -2.33 9.33
N ALA A 31 4.31 -2.56 8.86
CA ALA A 31 4.02 -3.13 7.55
C ALA A 31 3.27 -2.10 6.69
N ILE A 32 3.66 -1.97 5.44
CA ILE A 32 3.10 -0.97 4.52
C ILE A 32 2.51 -1.70 3.32
N VAL A 33 1.25 -1.42 3.02
CA VAL A 33 0.62 -1.83 1.76
C VAL A 33 0.52 -0.61 0.87
N ILE A 34 1.16 -0.67 -0.29
CA ILE A 34 1.27 0.49 -1.19
C ILE A 34 0.38 0.33 -2.43
N GLY A 35 -0.30 1.41 -2.81
CA GLY A 35 -1.08 1.49 -4.04
C GLY A 35 -0.25 1.89 -5.27
N GLY A 36 -0.83 1.74 -6.46
CA GLY A 36 -0.21 2.08 -7.74
C GLY A 36 -0.92 3.18 -8.53
N GLY A 37 -1.95 3.81 -7.96
CA GLY A 37 -2.85 4.72 -8.67
C GLY A 37 -2.22 6.04 -9.17
N ASN A 38 -1.04 6.39 -8.71
CA ASN A 38 -0.23 7.50 -9.22
C ASN A 38 0.47 7.16 -10.55
N ILE A 39 0.69 5.88 -10.83
CA ILE A 39 1.34 5.40 -12.06
C ILE A 39 0.30 4.81 -13.00
N PHE A 40 -0.64 4.01 -12.49
CA PHE A 40 -1.61 3.31 -13.33
C PHE A 40 -2.93 3.07 -12.58
N ARG A 41 -4.05 3.37 -13.22
CA ARG A 41 -5.40 3.12 -12.71
C ARG A 41 -6.15 2.18 -13.64
N GLY A 42 -6.17 0.89 -13.31
CA GLY A 42 -6.76 -0.18 -14.13
C GLY A 42 -8.20 0.07 -14.56
N VAL A 43 -9.05 0.55 -13.63
CA VAL A 43 -10.47 0.83 -13.91
C VAL A 43 -10.64 1.89 -15.02
N SER A 44 -9.85 2.96 -14.99
CA SER A 44 -9.94 4.04 -16.00
C SER A 44 -9.40 3.66 -17.37
N VAL A 45 -8.57 2.62 -17.43
CA VAL A 45 -7.95 2.14 -18.68
C VAL A 45 -8.77 0.99 -19.26
N ALA A 46 -9.37 0.14 -18.42
CA ALA A 46 -10.29 -0.90 -18.86
C ALA A 46 -11.51 -0.30 -19.60
N SER A 47 -12.01 0.86 -19.17
CA SER A 47 -13.08 1.59 -19.89
C SER A 47 -12.69 2.08 -21.29
N LYS A 48 -11.39 2.04 -21.64
CA LYS A 48 -10.84 2.42 -22.95
C LYS A 48 -10.45 1.23 -23.83
N GLY A 49 -10.96 0.01 -23.51
CA GLY A 49 -10.80 -1.18 -24.35
C GLY A 49 -9.64 -2.13 -23.98
N ILE A 50 -8.94 -1.87 -22.88
CA ILE A 50 -7.98 -2.84 -22.34
C ILE A 50 -8.74 -3.86 -21.48
N ASP A 51 -8.39 -5.13 -21.63
CA ASP A 51 -8.95 -6.19 -20.78
C ASP A 51 -8.74 -5.90 -19.29
N ARG A 52 -9.76 -6.13 -18.48
CA ARG A 52 -9.76 -5.80 -17.05
C ARG A 52 -8.66 -6.55 -16.29
N VAL A 53 -8.44 -7.81 -16.60
CA VAL A 53 -7.41 -8.64 -15.95
C VAL A 53 -6.03 -8.09 -16.24
N GLN A 54 -5.76 -7.72 -17.49
CA GLN A 54 -4.50 -7.10 -17.88
C GLN A 54 -4.29 -5.74 -17.19
N ALA A 55 -5.33 -4.92 -17.15
CA ALA A 55 -5.30 -3.63 -16.47
C ALA A 55 -5.01 -3.77 -14.96
N ASP A 56 -5.57 -4.77 -14.31
CA ASP A 56 -5.30 -5.05 -12.89
C ASP A 56 -3.86 -5.51 -12.66
N TYR A 57 -3.29 -6.36 -13.54
CA TYR A 57 -1.86 -6.72 -13.47
C TYR A 57 -0.95 -5.51 -13.68
N MET A 58 -1.27 -4.61 -14.61
CA MET A 58 -0.51 -3.35 -14.77
C MET A 58 -0.58 -2.50 -13.49
N GLY A 59 -1.72 -2.45 -12.84
CA GLY A 59 -1.87 -1.81 -11.53
C GLY A 59 -1.02 -2.47 -10.43
N MET A 60 -0.96 -3.80 -10.40
CA MET A 60 -0.10 -4.53 -9.47
C MET A 60 1.39 -4.21 -9.72
N LEU A 61 1.84 -4.18 -10.96
CA LEU A 61 3.21 -3.79 -11.32
C LEU A 61 3.52 -2.34 -10.90
N ALA A 62 2.56 -1.44 -11.04
CA ALA A 62 2.70 -0.05 -10.57
C ALA A 62 2.94 0.02 -9.05
N THR A 63 2.31 -0.87 -8.27
CA THR A 63 2.60 -0.95 -6.82
C THR A 63 4.02 -1.44 -6.53
N VAL A 64 4.58 -2.32 -7.36
CA VAL A 64 5.96 -2.78 -7.21
C VAL A 64 6.95 -1.64 -7.47
N ILE A 65 6.71 -0.83 -8.50
CA ILE A 65 7.51 0.37 -8.79
C ILE A 65 7.51 1.32 -7.57
N ASN A 66 6.34 1.62 -7.02
CA ASN A 66 6.23 2.46 -5.83
C ASN A 66 6.92 1.83 -4.61
N GLY A 67 6.79 0.51 -4.45
CA GLY A 67 7.44 -0.24 -3.38
C GLY A 67 8.96 -0.15 -3.42
N LEU A 68 9.55 -0.28 -4.61
CA LEU A 68 10.99 -0.12 -4.82
C LEU A 68 11.47 1.30 -4.50
N ALA A 69 10.72 2.31 -4.94
CA ALA A 69 11.05 3.69 -4.66
C ALA A 69 11.00 4.00 -3.15
N LEU A 70 9.97 3.51 -2.45
CA LEU A 70 9.85 3.66 -1.00
C LEU A 70 10.96 2.90 -0.26
N GLN A 71 11.27 1.67 -0.67
CA GLN A 71 12.37 0.87 -0.11
C GLN A 71 13.69 1.62 -0.23
N SER A 72 14.05 2.04 -1.45
CA SER A 72 15.30 2.76 -1.70
C SER A 72 15.41 4.03 -0.84
N SER A 73 14.32 4.78 -0.70
CA SER A 73 14.30 6.01 0.10
C SER A 73 14.42 5.74 1.59
N LEU A 74 13.79 4.70 2.14
CA LEU A 74 13.92 4.32 3.54
C LEU A 74 15.33 3.80 3.84
N GLU A 75 15.89 2.98 2.97
CA GLU A 75 17.24 2.44 3.11
C GLU A 75 18.32 3.53 3.04
N SER A 76 18.11 4.59 2.26
CA SER A 76 19.00 5.77 2.27
C SER A 76 18.97 6.55 3.60
N MET A 77 18.01 6.26 4.47
CA MET A 77 17.89 6.80 5.83
C MET A 77 18.28 5.77 6.91
N ASP A 78 19.04 4.73 6.54
CA ASP A 78 19.47 3.63 7.42
C ASP A 78 18.34 2.81 8.03
N ILE A 79 17.14 2.84 7.43
CA ILE A 79 16.00 2.02 7.85
C ILE A 79 16.01 0.70 7.08
N GLN A 80 16.19 -0.40 7.79
CA GLN A 80 16.15 -1.72 7.17
C GLN A 80 14.73 -2.03 6.66
N THR A 81 14.61 -2.38 5.39
CA THR A 81 13.33 -2.70 4.75
C THR A 81 13.34 -4.09 4.09
N ARG A 82 12.16 -4.60 3.81
CA ARG A 82 11.96 -5.75 2.91
C ARG A 82 10.75 -5.52 2.04
N LEU A 83 10.96 -5.53 0.73
CA LEU A 83 9.88 -5.51 -0.25
C LEU A 83 9.45 -6.94 -0.53
N GLN A 84 8.17 -7.23 -0.31
CA GLN A 84 7.56 -8.51 -0.62
C GLN A 84 6.42 -8.32 -1.64
N THR A 85 6.34 -9.22 -2.61
CA THR A 85 5.36 -9.15 -3.68
C THR A 85 4.50 -10.41 -3.75
N ALA A 86 3.21 -10.22 -4.04
CA ALA A 86 2.28 -11.32 -4.28
C ALA A 86 2.48 -11.99 -5.66
N LEU A 87 3.11 -11.29 -6.62
CA LEU A 87 3.53 -11.86 -7.90
C LEU A 87 4.98 -12.36 -7.80
N LYS A 88 5.29 -13.49 -8.43
CA LYS A 88 6.67 -14.02 -8.45
C LYS A 88 7.58 -13.14 -9.28
N MET A 89 8.47 -12.42 -8.63
CA MET A 89 9.43 -11.49 -9.23
C MET A 89 10.76 -11.54 -8.46
N GLU A 90 11.31 -12.72 -8.27
CA GLU A 90 12.41 -13.02 -7.32
C GLU A 90 13.68 -12.19 -7.55
N ALA A 91 13.91 -11.73 -8.79
CA ALA A 91 15.02 -10.84 -9.11
C ALA A 91 14.82 -9.40 -8.59
N ILE A 92 13.61 -9.01 -8.17
CA ILE A 92 13.24 -7.64 -7.81
C ILE A 92 12.81 -7.55 -6.34
N ALA A 93 11.99 -8.51 -5.87
CA ALA A 93 11.40 -8.50 -4.54
C ALA A 93 11.21 -9.92 -4.02
N GLU A 94 11.21 -10.08 -2.71
CA GLU A 94 10.93 -11.38 -2.10
C GLU A 94 9.47 -11.81 -2.40
N PRO A 95 9.22 -13.09 -2.72
CA PRO A 95 7.85 -13.59 -2.77
C PRO A 95 7.23 -13.50 -1.37
N TYR A 96 5.97 -13.04 -1.32
CA TYR A 96 5.25 -12.98 -0.06
C TYR A 96 5.08 -14.36 0.56
N ILE A 97 5.59 -14.52 1.75
CA ILE A 97 5.38 -15.68 2.63
C ILE A 97 5.13 -15.14 4.03
N LYS A 98 3.94 -15.42 4.61
CA LYS A 98 3.55 -14.94 5.95
C LYS A 98 4.67 -15.06 6.99
N ARG A 99 5.28 -16.25 7.13
CA ARG A 99 6.33 -16.48 8.12
C ARG A 99 7.58 -15.61 7.92
N ARG A 100 7.91 -15.29 6.67
CA ARG A 100 9.02 -14.37 6.36
C ARG A 100 8.65 -12.95 6.73
N ALA A 101 7.44 -12.49 6.39
CA ALA A 101 6.95 -11.17 6.75
C ALA A 101 7.00 -10.97 8.28
N VAL A 102 6.41 -11.87 9.04
CA VAL A 102 6.45 -11.84 10.52
C VAL A 102 7.89 -11.82 11.03
N ARG A 103 8.78 -12.67 10.48
CA ARG A 103 10.19 -12.70 10.91
C ARG A 103 10.92 -11.41 10.59
N HIS A 104 10.57 -10.68 9.54
CA HIS A 104 11.14 -9.36 9.26
C HIS A 104 10.64 -8.32 10.25
N LEU A 105 9.35 -8.33 10.60
CA LEU A 105 8.76 -7.43 11.60
C LEU A 105 9.39 -7.65 12.99
N GLU A 106 9.53 -8.89 13.44
CA GLU A 106 10.24 -9.25 14.69
C GLU A 106 11.68 -8.70 14.71
N LYS A 107 12.35 -8.64 13.57
CA LYS A 107 13.68 -8.04 13.41
C LYS A 107 13.65 -6.53 13.25
N LYS A 108 12.52 -5.89 13.51
CA LYS A 108 12.31 -4.44 13.40
C LYS A 108 12.62 -3.87 12.02
N ARG A 109 12.39 -4.67 10.97
CA ARG A 109 12.46 -4.23 9.58
C ARG A 109 11.08 -3.73 9.14
N VAL A 110 11.05 -2.65 8.39
CA VAL A 110 9.82 -2.23 7.70
C VAL A 110 9.53 -3.20 6.56
N VAL A 111 8.34 -3.80 6.55
CA VAL A 111 7.92 -4.70 5.47
C VAL A 111 7.00 -3.93 4.52
N ILE A 112 7.31 -3.95 3.22
CA ILE A 112 6.51 -3.29 2.19
C ILE A 112 5.86 -4.39 1.35
N PHE A 113 4.54 -4.41 1.31
CA PHE A 113 3.76 -5.34 0.50
C PHE A 113 3.32 -4.68 -0.81
N SER A 114 3.65 -5.31 -1.92
CA SER A 114 3.29 -4.87 -3.27
C SER A 114 2.56 -5.96 -4.05
N ALA A 115 2.07 -5.64 -5.24
CA ALA A 115 1.23 -6.47 -6.09
C ALA A 115 -0.10 -6.91 -5.44
N GLY A 116 -0.58 -6.16 -4.43
CA GLY A 116 -1.89 -6.38 -3.84
C GLY A 116 -2.10 -7.80 -3.29
N THR A 117 -3.17 -8.46 -3.70
CA THR A 117 -3.44 -9.87 -3.40
C THR A 117 -2.76 -10.84 -4.38
N GLY A 118 -2.22 -10.34 -5.49
CA GLY A 118 -1.74 -11.15 -6.62
C GLY A 118 -2.86 -11.60 -7.57
N ASN A 119 -4.11 -11.26 -7.27
CA ASN A 119 -5.27 -11.63 -8.06
C ASN A 119 -5.97 -10.39 -8.63
N PRO A 120 -6.43 -10.43 -9.89
CA PRO A 120 -7.31 -9.39 -10.45
C PRO A 120 -8.60 -9.21 -9.65
N PHE A 121 -9.29 -8.09 -9.88
CA PHE A 121 -10.58 -7.70 -9.27
C PHE A 121 -10.52 -7.32 -7.78
N PHE A 122 -9.35 -7.30 -7.15
CA PHE A 122 -9.19 -6.84 -5.77
C PHE A 122 -8.58 -5.44 -5.72
N THR A 123 -8.98 -4.68 -4.70
CA THR A 123 -8.42 -3.35 -4.43
C THR A 123 -7.20 -3.43 -3.52
N THR A 124 -6.42 -2.34 -3.46
CA THR A 124 -5.33 -2.20 -2.47
C THR A 124 -5.87 -2.26 -1.04
N ASP A 125 -7.06 -1.74 -0.80
CA ASP A 125 -7.70 -1.80 0.53
C ASP A 125 -7.99 -3.24 0.96
N SER A 126 -8.51 -4.07 0.03
CA SER A 126 -8.71 -5.51 0.29
C SER A 126 -7.39 -6.22 0.60
N ALA A 127 -6.33 -5.88 -0.13
CA ALA A 127 -5.01 -6.42 0.12
C ALA A 127 -4.47 -5.99 1.50
N ALA A 128 -4.68 -4.72 1.90
CA ALA A 128 -4.25 -4.22 3.19
C ALA A 128 -4.90 -4.98 4.35
N VAL A 129 -6.21 -5.19 4.30
CA VAL A 129 -6.95 -5.96 5.31
C VAL A 129 -6.47 -7.41 5.35
N LEU A 130 -6.31 -8.05 4.18
CA LEU A 130 -5.81 -9.42 4.10
C LEU A 130 -4.43 -9.57 4.75
N ARG A 131 -3.48 -8.69 4.40
CA ARG A 131 -2.12 -8.73 4.97
C ARG A 131 -2.13 -8.46 6.47
N ALA A 132 -2.94 -7.51 6.93
CA ALA A 132 -3.06 -7.21 8.36
C ALA A 132 -3.55 -8.43 9.17
N ILE A 133 -4.58 -9.13 8.68
CA ILE A 133 -5.07 -10.37 9.31
C ILE A 133 -3.98 -11.45 9.30
N GLU A 134 -3.31 -11.64 8.16
CA GLU A 134 -2.29 -12.68 8.03
C GLU A 134 -1.09 -12.49 8.97
N ILE A 135 -0.65 -11.24 9.20
CA ILE A 135 0.49 -10.93 10.08
C ILE A 135 0.06 -10.65 11.53
N ASN A 136 -1.23 -10.74 11.85
CA ASN A 136 -1.84 -10.40 13.15
C ASN A 136 -1.54 -8.94 13.56
N ALA A 137 -1.74 -7.99 12.64
CA ALA A 137 -1.56 -6.58 12.94
C ALA A 137 -2.62 -6.10 13.95
N GLU A 138 -2.19 -5.32 14.93
CA GLU A 138 -3.08 -4.77 15.98
C GLU A 138 -3.89 -3.59 15.47
N VAL A 139 -3.35 -2.84 14.50
CA VAL A 139 -3.96 -1.61 13.96
C VAL A 139 -3.75 -1.55 12.45
N ILE A 140 -4.77 -1.09 11.74
CA ILE A 140 -4.69 -0.72 10.33
C ILE A 140 -4.89 0.80 10.23
N LEU A 141 -3.91 1.49 9.68
CA LEU A 141 -4.01 2.92 9.38
C LEU A 141 -4.14 3.10 7.87
N LYS A 142 -5.12 3.87 7.44
CA LYS A 142 -5.30 4.20 6.02
C LYS A 142 -4.91 5.65 5.76
N GLY A 143 -3.81 5.86 5.04
CA GLY A 143 -3.45 7.16 4.48
C GLY A 143 -4.37 7.50 3.30
N THR A 144 -5.19 8.53 3.43
CA THR A 144 -6.15 8.97 2.42
C THR A 144 -6.05 10.48 2.21
N ARG A 145 -6.61 10.98 1.10
CA ARG A 145 -6.67 12.41 0.79
C ARG A 145 -7.83 13.11 1.49
N VAL A 146 -8.78 12.34 1.99
CA VAL A 146 -9.96 12.83 2.72
C VAL A 146 -9.81 12.51 4.20
N ASP A 147 -10.45 13.27 5.04
CA ASP A 147 -10.32 13.25 6.49
C ASP A 147 -11.18 12.17 7.19
N GLY A 148 -12.03 11.49 6.44
CA GLY A 148 -12.91 10.46 6.99
C GLY A 148 -13.42 9.45 5.97
N ILE A 149 -14.35 8.61 6.41
CA ILE A 149 -15.10 7.66 5.57
C ILE A 149 -16.45 8.26 5.26
N TYR A 150 -16.73 8.42 3.97
CA TYR A 150 -17.96 9.02 3.47
C TYR A 150 -18.86 7.97 2.79
N ASN A 151 -20.14 8.27 2.68
CA ASN A 151 -21.09 7.48 1.90
C ASN A 151 -20.80 7.55 0.39
N GLU A 152 -20.21 8.66 -0.07
CA GLU A 152 -19.81 8.94 -1.44
C GLU A 152 -18.48 9.70 -1.43
N ASP A 153 -17.86 9.89 -2.61
CA ASP A 153 -16.61 10.62 -2.76
C ASP A 153 -16.83 12.14 -2.50
N PRO A 154 -16.32 12.71 -1.38
CA PRO A 154 -16.55 14.12 -1.05
C PRO A 154 -15.83 15.08 -2.01
N GLU A 155 -14.86 14.64 -2.77
CA GLU A 155 -14.22 15.45 -3.82
C GLU A 155 -15.15 15.65 -5.04
N LYS A 156 -16.12 14.74 -5.23
CA LYS A 156 -17.09 14.79 -6.34
C LYS A 156 -18.47 15.25 -5.89
N ASN A 157 -18.88 14.89 -4.68
CA ASN A 157 -20.16 15.27 -4.10
C ASN A 157 -19.94 16.02 -2.80
N LYS A 158 -20.21 17.34 -2.80
CA LYS A 158 -20.07 18.19 -1.61
C LYS A 158 -21.12 17.89 -0.52
N GLU A 159 -22.17 17.14 -0.84
CA GLU A 159 -23.20 16.71 0.09
C GLU A 159 -22.90 15.32 0.68
N ALA A 160 -21.70 14.77 0.42
CA ALA A 160 -21.27 13.51 0.99
C ALA A 160 -21.26 13.59 2.52
N ILE A 161 -21.87 12.59 3.16
CA ILE A 161 -21.99 12.52 4.62
C ILE A 161 -20.90 11.61 5.15
N GLU A 162 -20.12 12.13 6.10
CA GLU A 162 -19.12 11.35 6.83
C GLU A 162 -19.80 10.24 7.67
N LYS A 163 -19.32 9.02 7.54
CA LYS A 163 -19.82 7.83 8.24
C LYS A 163 -19.07 7.61 9.54
N GLY A 164 -18.88 8.51 10.42
CA GLY A 164 -18.30 8.29 11.73
C GLY A 164 -17.35 7.07 11.88
N GLU A 165 -17.11 6.63 13.10
CA GLU A 165 -16.24 5.47 13.38
C GLU A 165 -16.81 4.16 12.80
N VAL A 166 -16.09 3.53 11.86
CA VAL A 166 -16.42 2.19 11.38
C VAL A 166 -15.51 1.20 12.11
N ARG A 167 -16.08 0.44 13.05
CA ARG A 167 -15.35 -0.64 13.72
C ARG A 167 -15.41 -1.91 12.86
N ALA A 168 -14.26 -2.49 12.59
CA ALA A 168 -14.21 -3.84 12.04
C ALA A 168 -14.82 -4.82 13.06
N ALA A 169 -15.60 -5.79 12.58
CA ALA A 169 -16.03 -6.89 13.43
C ALA A 169 -14.79 -7.66 13.96
N PRO A 170 -14.82 -8.14 15.22
CA PRO A 170 -13.72 -8.96 15.70
C PRO A 170 -13.55 -10.20 14.80
N PRO A 171 -12.32 -10.70 14.60
CA PRO A 171 -12.10 -11.93 13.86
C PRO A 171 -12.86 -13.08 14.53
N LEU A 172 -13.48 -13.94 13.71
CA LEU A 172 -14.15 -15.16 14.14
C LEU A 172 -13.14 -16.17 14.67
#